data_716e7c5047c1e8a129e3c204861e1ce7
#
_entry.id   716e7c5047c1e8a129e3c204861e1ce7
#
_cell.length_a   1.000
_cell.length_b   1.000
_cell.length_c   1.000
_cell.angle_alpha   90.00
_cell.angle_beta   90.00
_cell.angle_gamma   90.00
#
_symmetry.space_group_name_H-M   'P 1'
#
loop_
_entity.id
_entity.type
_entity.pdbx_description
1 polymer ?
#
loop_
_entity_poly.entity_id
_entity_poly.type
_entity_poly.pdbx_seq_one_letter_code
_entity_poly.pdbx_strand_id
1 'polypeptide(L)'
;MASLNTLRTKFGIVLSIIIALALLAFILSLKTEMGFSGNDPRVGVIDGEKINYSEYYDQYETIKSQNNMQESDEQQSAMLANAAWQALIAKHVLTPGFDRMGLRVTEPERLAMVSGQHPSQAFCNAFADPRTGEYSVAAISQFLAQAETNPEAANAWAQLNEQARLEREVQKYFGLVKGGVYVNSLEVARGVEAANKSFSGKWAGKKFSAVPDS
;
A
#
# COMPACT_ATOMS: atom_id res chain seq x y z
N MET A 1 65.91 -1.54 29.23
CA MET A 1 64.64 -2.28 29.18
C MET A 1 63.44 -1.40 29.59
N ALA A 2 63.34 -0.20 28.96
CA ALA A 2 62.28 0.75 29.30
C ALA A 2 61.26 0.97 28.16
N SER A 3 61.32 0.21 27.05
CA SER A 3 60.55 0.52 25.85
C SER A 3 59.16 -0.14 25.76
N LEU A 4 58.98 -1.31 26.34
CA LEU A 4 57.71 -2.06 26.21
C LEU A 4 56.54 -1.44 27.02
N ASN A 5 56.84 -0.90 28.20
CA ASN A 5 55.78 -0.30 29.02
C ASN A 5 55.36 1.08 28.54
N THR A 6 56.30 1.85 28.00
CA THR A 6 56.04 3.16 27.40
C THR A 6 55.33 3.01 26.03
N LEU A 7 55.65 1.94 25.30
CA LEU A 7 54.93 1.56 24.05
C LEU A 7 53.51 1.20 24.37
N ARG A 8 53.24 0.37 25.38
CA ARG A 8 51.91 -0.09 25.77
C ARG A 8 51.02 1.04 26.28
N THR A 9 51.53 2.01 27.04
CA THR A 9 50.74 3.12 27.59
C THR A 9 50.46 4.22 26.56
N LYS A 10 51.46 4.62 25.76
CA LYS A 10 51.29 5.68 24.73
C LYS A 10 50.60 5.15 23.46
N PHE A 11 50.98 3.96 22.98
CA PHE A 11 50.33 3.33 21.85
C PHE A 11 48.95 2.80 22.13
N GLY A 12 48.63 2.40 23.37
CA GLY A 12 47.31 2.02 23.78
C GLY A 12 46.27 3.13 23.59
N ILE A 13 46.64 4.37 23.97
CA ILE A 13 45.76 5.53 23.78
C ILE A 13 45.60 5.87 22.27
N VAL A 14 46.67 5.82 21.52
CA VAL A 14 46.63 6.07 20.05
C VAL A 14 45.78 5.01 19.35
N LEU A 15 45.94 3.73 19.69
CA LEU A 15 45.15 2.63 19.17
C LEU A 15 43.68 2.78 19.51
N SER A 16 43.37 3.18 20.76
CA SER A 16 41.99 3.43 21.20
C SER A 16 41.33 4.55 20.41
N ILE A 17 42.07 5.63 20.11
CA ILE A 17 41.58 6.73 19.29
C ILE A 17 41.33 6.28 17.83
N ILE A 18 42.24 5.47 17.28
CA ILE A 18 42.07 4.94 15.91
C ILE A 18 40.84 4.04 15.82
N ILE A 19 40.63 3.15 16.81
CA ILE A 19 39.45 2.29 16.86
C ILE A 19 38.17 3.11 17.02
N ALA A 20 38.18 4.14 17.88
CA ALA A 20 37.04 5.03 18.06
C ALA A 20 36.70 5.79 16.78
N LEU A 21 37.71 6.29 16.05
CA LEU A 21 37.53 6.94 14.76
C LEU A 21 37.03 5.98 13.68
N ALA A 22 37.53 4.75 13.65
CA ALA A 22 37.06 3.72 12.74
C ALA A 22 35.60 3.33 13.00
N LEU A 23 35.21 3.18 14.25
CA LEU A 23 33.80 2.95 14.63
C LEU A 23 32.92 4.15 14.29
N LEU A 24 33.40 5.37 14.53
CA LEU A 24 32.66 6.58 14.18
C LEU A 24 32.47 6.67 12.64
N ALA A 25 33.52 6.41 11.88
CA ALA A 25 33.45 6.37 10.41
C ALA A 25 32.50 5.28 9.92
N PHE A 26 32.51 4.11 10.54
CA PHE A 26 31.58 3.02 10.24
C PHE A 26 30.12 3.38 10.53
N ILE A 27 29.86 4.02 11.69
CA ILE A 27 28.52 4.50 12.05
C ILE A 27 28.04 5.59 11.06
N LEU A 28 28.94 6.48 10.65
CA LEU A 28 28.62 7.50 9.66
C LEU A 28 28.36 6.89 8.27
N SER A 29 29.12 5.86 7.89
CA SER A 29 28.91 5.10 6.65
C SER A 29 27.57 4.38 6.65
N LEU A 30 27.22 3.71 7.74
CA LEU A 30 25.89 3.08 7.90
C LEU A 30 24.75 4.08 7.78
N LYS A 31 24.88 5.29 8.34
CA LYS A 31 23.89 6.36 8.16
C LYS A 31 23.70 6.73 6.69
N THR A 32 24.76 6.69 5.91
CA THR A 32 24.72 7.01 4.47
C THR A 32 24.08 5.89 3.65
N GLU A 33 24.34 4.63 4.01
CA GLU A 33 23.75 3.45 3.34
C GLU A 33 22.31 3.18 3.77
N MET A 34 21.93 3.52 5.01
CA MET A 34 20.56 3.34 5.53
C MET A 34 19.63 4.55 5.22
N GLY A 35 19.97 5.42 4.27
CA GLY A 35 19.06 6.50 3.82
C GLY A 35 18.92 7.69 4.79
N PHE A 36 19.74 7.78 5.85
CA PHE A 36 19.78 8.95 6.74
C PHE A 36 20.53 10.16 6.18
N SER A 37 21.12 10.03 5.00
CA SER A 37 21.69 11.17 4.26
C SER A 37 20.56 11.77 3.44
N GLY A 38 20.28 13.05 3.56
CA GLY A 38 19.16 13.79 2.99
C GLY A 38 18.96 13.73 1.46
N ASN A 39 19.34 12.63 0.85
CA ASN A 39 19.18 12.32 -0.56
C ASN A 39 18.53 10.93 -0.70
N ASP A 40 17.32 10.81 -0.15
CA ASP A 40 16.49 9.60 -0.34
C ASP A 40 16.24 9.42 -1.84
N PRO A 41 16.66 8.29 -2.44
CA PRO A 41 16.56 8.09 -3.88
C PRO A 41 15.08 8.12 -4.30
N ARG A 42 14.82 8.89 -5.35
CA ARG A 42 13.49 9.01 -5.91
C ARG A 42 13.11 7.77 -6.70
N VAL A 43 11.98 7.16 -6.36
CA VAL A 43 11.42 5.99 -7.07
C VAL A 43 10.60 6.43 -8.29
N GLY A 44 9.88 7.55 -8.18
CA GLY A 44 9.03 8.02 -9.26
C GLY A 44 8.44 9.41 -9.00
N VAL A 45 7.46 9.77 -9.82
CA VAL A 45 6.70 11.01 -9.71
C VAL A 45 5.22 10.67 -9.90
N ILE A 46 4.36 11.12 -8.99
CA ILE A 46 2.91 10.97 -9.05
C ILE A 46 2.30 12.37 -8.98
N ASP A 47 1.50 12.76 -9.97
CA ASP A 47 0.84 14.07 -10.05
C ASP A 47 1.80 15.27 -9.85
N GLY A 48 3.06 15.15 -10.31
CA GLY A 48 4.11 16.17 -10.15
C GLY A 48 4.85 16.10 -8.81
N GLU A 49 4.41 15.31 -7.85
CA GLU A 49 5.04 15.08 -6.55
C GLU A 49 6.07 13.95 -6.62
N LYS A 50 7.23 14.19 -6.02
CA LYS A 50 8.33 13.22 -6.02
C LYS A 50 8.10 12.19 -4.92
N ILE A 51 8.08 10.92 -5.30
CA ILE A 51 7.97 9.80 -4.37
C ILE A 51 9.37 9.30 -4.04
N ASN A 52 9.72 9.34 -2.78
CA ASN A 52 10.99 8.88 -2.25
C ASN A 52 10.94 7.38 -1.97
N TYR A 53 12.11 6.76 -1.94
CA TYR A 53 12.22 5.32 -1.67
C TYR A 53 11.70 4.94 -0.28
N SER A 54 11.94 5.78 0.73
CA SER A 54 11.43 5.56 2.09
C SER A 54 9.91 5.45 2.09
N GLU A 55 9.19 6.39 1.46
CA GLU A 55 7.73 6.37 1.40
C GLU A 55 7.20 5.15 0.63
N TYR A 56 7.87 4.79 -0.46
CA TYR A 56 7.51 3.59 -1.22
C TYR A 56 7.74 2.32 -0.38
N TYR A 57 8.87 2.22 0.31
CA TYR A 57 9.22 1.07 1.12
C TYR A 57 8.29 0.90 2.32
N ASP A 58 7.94 2.00 3.00
CA ASP A 58 6.97 1.99 4.10
C ASP A 58 5.60 1.47 3.65
N GLN A 59 5.16 1.89 2.46
CA GLN A 59 3.91 1.40 1.88
C GLN A 59 4.00 -0.08 1.49
N TYR A 60 5.13 -0.51 0.95
CA TYR A 60 5.40 -1.90 0.59
C TYR A 60 5.36 -2.82 1.83
N GLU A 61 6.07 -2.45 2.90
CA GLU A 61 6.07 -3.21 4.16
C GLU A 61 4.69 -3.21 4.84
N THR A 62 3.94 -2.12 4.74
CA THR A 62 2.56 -2.05 5.23
C THR A 62 1.66 -3.08 4.54
N ILE A 63 1.69 -3.13 3.22
CA ILE A 63 0.88 -4.09 2.45
C ILE A 63 1.33 -5.52 2.68
N LYS A 64 2.63 -5.75 2.76
CA LYS A 64 3.22 -7.05 3.06
C LYS A 64 2.74 -7.59 4.42
N SER A 65 2.79 -6.75 5.45
CA SER A 65 2.34 -7.12 6.80
C SER A 65 0.83 -7.36 6.88
N GLN A 66 0.02 -6.53 6.22
CA GLN A 66 -1.44 -6.68 6.20
C GLN A 66 -1.90 -7.97 5.53
N ASN A 67 -1.21 -8.39 4.48
CA ASN A 67 -1.55 -9.60 3.73
C ASN A 67 -0.85 -10.86 4.26
N ASN A 68 -0.03 -10.73 5.32
CA ASN A 68 0.80 -11.82 5.86
C ASN A 68 1.59 -12.56 4.77
N MET A 69 2.01 -11.82 3.73
CA MET A 69 2.74 -12.37 2.60
C MET A 69 4.23 -12.49 2.95
N GLN A 70 4.78 -13.68 2.74
CA GLN A 70 6.23 -13.88 2.78
C GLN A 70 6.76 -13.72 1.35
N GLU A 71 7.89 -13.05 1.20
CA GLU A 71 8.62 -12.97 -0.07
C GLU A 71 9.23 -14.33 -0.41
N SER A 72 8.41 -15.25 -0.85
CA SER A 72 8.85 -16.59 -1.21
C SER A 72 9.12 -16.78 -2.70
N ASP A 73 8.65 -15.83 -3.53
CA ASP A 73 8.74 -15.92 -4.99
C ASP A 73 8.83 -14.52 -5.62
N GLU A 74 9.57 -14.41 -6.72
CA GLU A 74 9.73 -13.18 -7.50
C GLU A 74 8.38 -12.62 -7.98
N GLN A 75 7.44 -13.50 -8.30
CA GLN A 75 6.10 -13.11 -8.74
C GLN A 75 5.30 -12.44 -7.62
N GLN A 76 5.42 -12.92 -6.38
CA GLN A 76 4.78 -12.30 -5.22
C GLN A 76 5.39 -10.94 -4.89
N SER A 77 6.71 -10.82 -4.95
CA SER A 77 7.41 -9.56 -4.77
C SER A 77 6.99 -8.52 -5.80
N ALA A 78 6.81 -8.92 -7.06
CA ALA A 78 6.32 -8.04 -8.12
C ALA A 78 4.85 -7.61 -7.89
N MET A 79 3.99 -8.51 -7.40
CA MET A 79 2.61 -8.17 -7.03
C MET A 79 2.56 -7.19 -5.87
N LEU A 80 3.36 -7.39 -4.82
CA LEU A 80 3.47 -6.48 -3.68
C LEU A 80 3.99 -5.10 -4.12
N ALA A 81 5.02 -5.07 -4.95
CA ALA A 81 5.58 -3.83 -5.51
C ALA A 81 4.52 -3.03 -6.29
N ASN A 82 3.75 -3.73 -7.10
CA ASN A 82 2.67 -3.11 -7.88
C ASN A 82 1.53 -2.62 -6.98
N ALA A 83 1.14 -3.39 -5.97
CA ALA A 83 0.13 -3.00 -4.99
C ALA A 83 0.56 -1.77 -4.18
N ALA A 84 1.83 -1.70 -3.76
CA ALA A 84 2.40 -0.55 -3.06
C ALA A 84 2.37 0.71 -3.93
N TRP A 85 2.74 0.58 -5.20
CA TRP A 85 2.68 1.69 -6.16
C TRP A 85 1.26 2.18 -6.40
N GLN A 86 0.29 1.27 -6.58
CA GLN A 86 -1.13 1.62 -6.72
C GLN A 86 -1.69 2.32 -5.48
N ALA A 87 -1.29 1.89 -4.28
CA ALA A 87 -1.69 2.54 -3.04
C ALA A 87 -1.12 3.97 -2.93
N LEU A 88 0.12 4.20 -3.37
CA LEU A 88 0.71 5.54 -3.43
C LEU A 88 -0.01 6.43 -4.46
N ILE A 89 -0.37 5.90 -5.63
CA ILE A 89 -1.18 6.64 -6.60
C ILE A 89 -2.52 7.04 -5.97
N ALA A 90 -3.20 6.12 -5.30
CA ALA A 90 -4.45 6.41 -4.60
C ALA A 90 -4.26 7.51 -3.54
N LYS A 91 -3.21 7.42 -2.74
CA LYS A 91 -2.88 8.42 -1.70
C LYS A 91 -2.62 9.81 -2.28
N HIS A 92 -1.77 9.93 -3.30
CA HIS A 92 -1.34 11.23 -3.84
C HIS A 92 -2.32 11.85 -4.83
N VAL A 93 -3.14 11.05 -5.52
CA VAL A 93 -4.11 11.54 -6.51
C VAL A 93 -5.51 11.66 -5.92
N LEU A 94 -6.00 10.61 -5.25
CA LEU A 94 -7.39 10.58 -4.80
C LEU A 94 -7.60 11.37 -3.51
N THR A 95 -6.73 11.24 -2.50
CA THR A 95 -6.91 11.90 -1.20
C THR A 95 -7.00 13.43 -1.32
N PRO A 96 -6.09 14.13 -2.03
CA PRO A 96 -6.23 15.57 -2.26
C PRO A 96 -7.50 15.94 -3.03
N GLY A 97 -7.97 15.03 -3.90
CA GLY A 97 -9.23 15.19 -4.62
C GLY A 97 -10.44 15.16 -3.68
N PHE A 98 -10.45 14.25 -2.72
CA PHE A 98 -11.52 14.14 -1.72
C PHE A 98 -11.64 15.42 -0.89
N ASP A 99 -10.51 15.95 -0.41
CA ASP A 99 -10.46 17.17 0.38
C ASP A 99 -10.97 18.39 -0.40
N ARG A 100 -10.57 18.53 -1.68
CA ARG A 100 -11.05 19.63 -2.54
C ARG A 100 -12.55 19.58 -2.80
N MET A 101 -13.12 18.37 -2.87
CA MET A 101 -14.57 18.16 -3.07
C MET A 101 -15.37 18.18 -1.76
N GLY A 102 -14.69 18.25 -0.62
CA GLY A 102 -15.33 18.17 0.70
C GLY A 102 -15.90 16.78 1.00
N LEU A 103 -15.40 15.73 0.34
CA LEU A 103 -15.80 14.36 0.61
C LEU A 103 -15.22 13.91 1.94
N ARG A 104 -16.09 13.60 2.88
CA ARG A 104 -15.72 13.12 4.21
C ARG A 104 -16.67 12.02 4.64
N VAL A 105 -16.17 11.10 5.44
CA VAL A 105 -16.98 10.10 6.12
C VAL A 105 -17.46 10.72 7.42
N THR A 106 -18.78 10.81 7.57
CA THR A 106 -19.41 11.38 8.78
C THR A 106 -19.45 10.34 9.90
N GLU A 107 -19.61 10.80 11.14
CA GLU A 107 -19.68 9.93 12.31
C GLU A 107 -20.85 8.91 12.23
N PRO A 108 -22.07 9.29 11.80
CA PRO A 108 -23.13 8.30 11.57
C PRO A 108 -22.80 7.26 10.51
N GLU A 109 -22.07 7.63 9.44
CA GLU A 109 -21.61 6.66 8.43
C GLU A 109 -20.59 5.70 9.01
N ARG A 110 -19.62 6.19 9.81
CA ARG A 110 -18.64 5.35 10.50
C ARG A 110 -19.34 4.34 11.41
N LEU A 111 -20.32 4.80 12.17
CA LEU A 111 -21.11 3.92 13.03
C LEU A 111 -21.88 2.87 12.21
N ALA A 112 -22.47 3.26 11.09
CA ALA A 112 -23.18 2.32 10.21
C ALA A 112 -22.24 1.27 9.60
N MET A 113 -20.99 1.63 9.28
CA MET A 113 -19.99 0.68 8.80
C MET A 113 -19.57 -0.35 9.86
N VAL A 114 -19.52 0.04 11.12
CA VAL A 114 -19.14 -0.84 12.25
C VAL A 114 -20.34 -1.63 12.76
N SER A 115 -21.54 -1.02 12.80
CA SER A 115 -22.77 -1.68 13.32
C SER A 115 -23.36 -2.76 12.39
N GLY A 116 -22.83 -2.91 11.19
CA GLY A 116 -23.29 -3.89 10.22
C GLY A 116 -24.49 -3.44 9.37
N GLN A 117 -24.96 -2.20 9.49
CA GLN A 117 -26.01 -1.67 8.60
C GLN A 117 -25.49 -1.52 7.17
N HIS A 118 -24.25 -1.01 7.03
CA HIS A 118 -23.53 -0.89 5.76
C HIS A 118 -22.03 -1.17 6.02
N PRO A 119 -21.67 -2.43 6.32
CA PRO A 119 -20.31 -2.78 6.70
C PRO A 119 -19.34 -2.49 5.54
N SER A 120 -18.18 -1.92 5.86
CA SER A 120 -17.10 -1.81 4.87
C SER A 120 -16.50 -3.18 4.57
N GLN A 121 -15.90 -3.32 3.38
CA GLN A 121 -15.23 -4.56 3.01
C GLN A 121 -14.08 -4.88 3.97
N ALA A 122 -13.38 -3.85 4.45
CA ALA A 122 -12.32 -3.99 5.44
C ALA A 122 -12.82 -4.64 6.74
N PHE A 123 -13.95 -4.17 7.27
CA PHE A 123 -14.56 -4.78 8.46
C PHE A 123 -15.14 -6.17 8.19
N CYS A 124 -15.76 -6.40 7.02
CA CYS A 124 -16.22 -7.72 6.62
C CYS A 124 -15.07 -8.74 6.60
N ASN A 125 -13.94 -8.38 5.99
CA ASN A 125 -12.78 -9.27 5.91
C ASN A 125 -12.17 -9.56 7.29
N ALA A 126 -12.15 -8.57 8.19
CA ALA A 126 -11.55 -8.72 9.51
C ALA A 126 -12.43 -9.47 10.53
N PHE A 127 -13.75 -9.34 10.42
CA PHE A 127 -14.72 -9.84 11.41
C PHE A 127 -15.78 -10.78 10.84
N ALA A 128 -15.53 -11.39 9.68
CA ALA A 128 -16.37 -12.47 9.19
C ALA A 128 -16.20 -13.74 10.05
N ASP A 129 -17.29 -14.40 10.34
CA ASP A 129 -17.24 -15.72 10.97
C ASP A 129 -16.59 -16.73 10.01
N PRO A 130 -15.50 -17.39 10.40
CA PRO A 130 -14.77 -18.30 9.51
C PRO A 130 -15.59 -19.50 9.03
N ARG A 131 -16.72 -19.81 9.68
CA ARG A 131 -17.60 -20.93 9.31
C ARG A 131 -18.77 -20.52 8.42
N THR A 132 -19.36 -19.34 8.69
CA THR A 132 -20.56 -18.88 7.96
C THR A 132 -20.24 -17.80 6.92
N GLY A 133 -19.08 -17.13 7.05
CA GLY A 133 -18.73 -15.97 6.25
C GLY A 133 -19.54 -14.71 6.59
N GLU A 134 -20.41 -14.78 7.60
CA GLU A 134 -21.25 -13.66 8.00
C GLU A 134 -20.50 -12.66 8.88
N TYR A 135 -20.84 -11.39 8.73
CA TYR A 135 -20.28 -10.30 9.53
C TYR A 135 -20.73 -10.39 10.99
N SER A 136 -19.77 -10.41 11.92
CA SER A 136 -20.04 -10.61 13.35
C SER A 136 -19.79 -9.32 14.15
N VAL A 137 -20.87 -8.62 14.52
CA VAL A 137 -20.80 -7.46 15.42
C VAL A 137 -20.32 -7.87 16.83
N ALA A 138 -20.60 -9.09 17.26
CA ALA A 138 -20.13 -9.62 18.53
C ALA A 138 -18.59 -9.76 18.56
N ALA A 139 -17.98 -10.18 17.45
CA ALA A 139 -16.52 -10.25 17.32
C ALA A 139 -15.87 -8.87 17.44
N ILE A 140 -16.50 -7.84 16.88
CA ILE A 140 -16.01 -6.45 17.02
C ILE A 140 -16.08 -5.99 18.48
N SER A 141 -17.17 -6.27 19.19
CA SER A 141 -17.28 -5.89 20.59
C SER A 141 -16.21 -6.55 21.46
N GLN A 142 -15.90 -7.83 21.21
CA GLN A 142 -14.80 -8.53 21.88
C GLN A 142 -13.42 -7.93 21.51
N PHE A 143 -13.21 -7.60 20.26
CA PHE A 143 -11.98 -6.98 19.81
C PHE A 143 -11.78 -5.60 20.43
N LEU A 144 -12.83 -4.78 20.51
CA LEU A 144 -12.80 -3.47 21.15
C LEU A 144 -12.47 -3.57 22.64
N ALA A 145 -13.07 -4.52 23.37
CA ALA A 145 -12.73 -4.77 24.77
C ALA A 145 -11.27 -5.18 24.95
N GLN A 146 -10.70 -5.92 24.00
CA GLN A 146 -9.27 -6.25 23.98
C GLN A 146 -8.41 -5.02 23.66
N ALA A 147 -8.84 -4.16 22.75
CA ALA A 147 -8.13 -2.95 22.36
C ALA A 147 -8.02 -1.91 23.50
N GLU A 148 -8.93 -1.92 24.49
CA GLU A 148 -8.83 -1.06 25.68
C GLU A 148 -7.61 -1.39 26.55
N THR A 149 -7.16 -2.63 26.55
CA THR A 149 -6.06 -3.12 27.40
C THR A 149 -4.78 -3.45 26.65
N ASN A 150 -4.86 -3.63 25.33
CA ASN A 150 -3.73 -4.02 24.48
C ASN A 150 -3.43 -2.94 23.43
N PRO A 151 -2.27 -2.26 23.52
CA PRO A 151 -1.87 -1.23 22.54
C PRO A 151 -1.75 -1.73 21.10
N GLU A 152 -1.37 -3.00 20.89
CA GLU A 152 -1.30 -3.57 19.53
C GLU A 152 -2.69 -3.71 18.91
N ALA A 153 -3.67 -4.18 19.68
CA ALA A 153 -5.06 -4.26 19.24
C ALA A 153 -5.66 -2.87 18.98
N ALA A 154 -5.32 -1.87 19.81
CA ALA A 154 -5.72 -0.48 19.59
C ALA A 154 -5.15 0.08 18.29
N ASN A 155 -3.89 -0.17 18.00
CA ASN A 155 -3.26 0.23 16.73
C ASN A 155 -3.88 -0.48 15.52
N ALA A 156 -4.13 -1.79 15.62
CA ALA A 156 -4.80 -2.55 14.57
C ALA A 156 -6.23 -2.01 14.30
N TRP A 157 -6.96 -1.64 15.36
CA TRP A 157 -8.26 -1.00 15.23
C TRP A 157 -8.18 0.35 14.53
N ALA A 158 -7.19 1.19 14.88
CA ALA A 158 -6.99 2.49 14.23
C ALA A 158 -6.68 2.33 12.74
N GLN A 159 -5.82 1.38 12.37
CA GLN A 159 -5.49 1.08 10.97
C GLN A 159 -6.72 0.59 10.19
N LEU A 160 -7.51 -0.31 10.78
CA LEU A 160 -8.72 -0.84 10.15
C LEU A 160 -9.77 0.26 9.93
N ASN A 161 -9.94 1.17 10.89
CA ASN A 161 -10.84 2.33 10.75
C ASN A 161 -10.37 3.27 9.63
N GLU A 162 -9.07 3.50 9.53
CA GLU A 162 -8.51 4.35 8.47
C GLU A 162 -8.70 3.72 7.09
N GLN A 163 -8.49 2.43 6.98
CA GLN A 163 -8.75 1.68 5.75
C GLN A 163 -10.23 1.74 5.35
N ALA A 164 -11.15 1.50 6.30
CA ALA A 164 -12.59 1.60 6.05
C ALA A 164 -13.02 3.01 5.66
N ARG A 165 -12.43 4.05 6.28
CA ARG A 165 -12.67 5.45 5.94
C ARG A 165 -12.27 5.73 4.49
N LEU A 166 -11.05 5.35 4.11
CA LEU A 166 -10.53 5.56 2.76
C LEU A 166 -11.37 4.79 1.71
N GLU A 167 -11.73 3.56 1.98
CA GLU A 167 -12.63 2.77 1.14
C GLU A 167 -13.95 3.51 0.90
N ARG A 168 -14.56 4.07 1.95
CA ARG A 168 -15.82 4.81 1.85
C ARG A 168 -15.68 6.11 1.07
N GLU A 169 -14.59 6.85 1.24
CA GLU A 169 -14.30 8.06 0.47
C GLU A 169 -14.15 7.74 -1.02
N VAL A 170 -13.43 6.68 -1.35
CA VAL A 170 -13.29 6.17 -2.72
C VAL A 170 -14.65 5.79 -3.31
N GLN A 171 -15.49 5.07 -2.54
CA GLN A 171 -16.85 4.72 -2.99
C GLN A 171 -17.70 5.95 -3.27
N LYS A 172 -17.66 6.97 -2.39
CA LYS A 172 -18.36 8.23 -2.59
C LYS A 172 -17.88 8.95 -3.84
N TYR A 173 -16.57 9.02 -4.04
CA TYR A 173 -15.96 9.66 -5.21
C TYR A 173 -16.43 8.99 -6.51
N PHE A 174 -16.30 7.69 -6.61
CA PHE A 174 -16.76 6.96 -7.79
C PHE A 174 -18.29 7.00 -7.96
N GLY A 175 -19.03 7.07 -6.84
CA GLY A 175 -20.46 7.28 -6.87
C GLY A 175 -20.84 8.62 -7.50
N LEU A 176 -20.12 9.69 -7.17
CA LEU A 176 -20.31 11.02 -7.78
C LEU A 176 -19.93 11.03 -9.27
N VAL A 177 -18.78 10.44 -9.61
CA VAL A 177 -18.34 10.33 -11.02
C VAL A 177 -19.37 9.55 -11.85
N LYS A 178 -19.80 8.39 -11.35
CA LYS A 178 -20.82 7.57 -12.02
C LYS A 178 -22.17 8.30 -12.12
N GLY A 179 -22.57 9.04 -11.08
CA GLY A 179 -23.79 9.83 -11.08
C GLY A 179 -23.76 11.01 -12.08
N GLY A 180 -22.55 11.51 -12.39
CA GLY A 180 -22.34 12.55 -13.41
C GLY A 180 -22.31 12.02 -14.85
N VAL A 181 -22.17 10.71 -15.04
CA VAL A 181 -22.18 10.08 -16.37
C VAL A 181 -23.64 9.81 -16.76
N TYR A 182 -24.18 10.65 -17.63
CA TYR A 182 -25.51 10.47 -18.19
C TYR A 182 -25.43 9.67 -19.49
N VAL A 183 -26.13 8.54 -19.52
CA VAL A 183 -26.28 7.73 -20.72
C VAL A 183 -27.70 7.96 -21.29
N ASN A 184 -27.79 8.47 -22.50
CA ASN A 184 -29.08 8.72 -23.11
C ASN A 184 -29.70 7.43 -23.68
N SER A 185 -31.04 7.46 -23.95
CA SER A 185 -31.76 6.29 -24.43
C SER A 185 -31.28 5.77 -25.78
N LEU A 186 -30.72 6.66 -26.62
CA LEU A 186 -30.18 6.29 -27.91
C LEU A 186 -28.87 5.51 -27.78
N GLU A 187 -28.00 5.92 -26.86
CA GLU A 187 -26.76 5.17 -26.55
C GLU A 187 -27.06 3.80 -25.98
N VAL A 188 -28.05 3.70 -25.10
CA VAL A 188 -28.50 2.40 -24.56
C VAL A 188 -28.99 1.52 -25.69
N ALA A 189 -29.88 2.03 -26.58
CA ALA A 189 -30.39 1.28 -27.70
C ALA A 189 -29.29 0.80 -28.66
N ARG A 190 -28.32 1.66 -28.97
CA ARG A 190 -27.15 1.29 -29.78
C ARG A 190 -26.26 0.26 -29.10
N GLY A 191 -26.05 0.39 -27.79
CA GLY A 191 -25.28 -0.57 -26.98
C GLY A 191 -25.92 -1.96 -26.98
N VAL A 192 -27.24 -2.03 -26.79
CA VAL A 192 -28.00 -3.28 -26.84
C VAL A 192 -27.99 -3.88 -28.27
N GLU A 193 -28.16 -3.06 -29.28
CA GLU A 193 -28.08 -3.51 -30.69
C GLU A 193 -26.67 -4.07 -30.98
N ALA A 194 -25.60 -3.37 -30.58
CA ALA A 194 -24.24 -3.81 -30.79
C ALA A 194 -23.92 -5.11 -30.04
N ALA A 195 -24.39 -5.25 -28.81
CA ALA A 195 -24.20 -6.46 -28.00
C ALA A 195 -24.92 -7.69 -28.57
N ASN A 196 -26.07 -7.48 -29.23
CA ASN A 196 -26.84 -8.55 -29.82
C ASN A 196 -26.44 -8.87 -31.28
N LYS A 197 -25.52 -8.08 -31.87
CA LYS A 197 -24.99 -8.37 -33.21
C LYS A 197 -23.92 -9.46 -33.13
N SER A 198 -24.14 -10.54 -33.83
CA SER A 198 -23.14 -11.55 -34.10
C SER A 198 -22.60 -11.41 -35.53
N PHE A 199 -21.29 -11.47 -35.67
CA PHE A 199 -20.63 -11.42 -36.96
C PHE A 199 -20.01 -12.78 -37.24
N SER A 200 -20.30 -13.33 -38.42
CA SER A 200 -19.57 -14.49 -38.92
C SER A 200 -18.58 -14.02 -39.98
N GLY A 201 -17.35 -14.40 -39.85
CA GLY A 201 -16.27 -14.06 -40.77
C GLY A 201 -15.41 -15.26 -41.10
N LYS A 202 -14.86 -15.30 -42.29
CA LYS A 202 -13.81 -16.22 -42.66
C LYS A 202 -12.50 -15.45 -42.64
N TRP A 203 -11.49 -16.01 -41.98
CA TRP A 203 -10.15 -15.43 -42.03
C TRP A 203 -9.18 -16.44 -42.66
N ALA A 204 -8.22 -15.95 -43.42
CA ALA A 204 -7.14 -16.73 -43.97
C ALA A 204 -5.83 -16.21 -43.40
N GLY A 205 -5.03 -17.09 -42.81
CA GLY A 205 -3.74 -16.75 -42.26
C GLY A 205 -2.66 -17.68 -42.83
N LYS A 206 -1.48 -17.11 -43.11
CA LYS A 206 -0.29 -17.87 -43.48
C LYS A 206 0.69 -17.82 -42.32
N LYS A 207 1.11 -18.99 -41.82
CA LYS A 207 2.11 -19.04 -40.76
C LYS A 207 3.46 -18.52 -41.28
N PHE A 208 4.20 -17.79 -40.46
CA PHE A 208 5.53 -17.27 -40.82
C PHE A 208 6.47 -18.38 -41.26
N SER A 209 6.38 -19.59 -40.66
CA SER A 209 7.14 -20.77 -41.05
C SER A 209 6.84 -21.32 -42.46
N ALA A 210 5.75 -20.85 -43.08
CA ALA A 210 5.38 -21.24 -44.46
C ALA A 210 5.78 -20.16 -45.50
N VAL A 211 6.50 -19.10 -45.07
CA VAL A 211 7.11 -18.11 -45.93
C VAL A 211 8.58 -18.45 -46.09
N PRO A 212 9.10 -18.76 -47.29
CA PRO A 212 10.52 -19.01 -47.46
C PRO A 212 11.33 -17.73 -47.14
N ASP A 213 12.42 -17.89 -46.40
CA ASP A 213 13.40 -16.84 -46.22
C ASP A 213 14.03 -16.48 -47.58
N SER A 214 14.07 -15.22 -47.89
CA SER A 214 14.68 -14.69 -49.13
C SER A 214 16.15 -14.40 -48.94
#